data_942431d6e93fc5950e8c70553bbaef40
#
_entry.id   942431d6e93fc5950e8c70553bbaef40
#
_cell.length_a   1.000
_cell.length_b   1.000
_cell.length_c   1.000
_cell.angle_alpha   90.00
_cell.angle_beta   90.00
_cell.angle_gamma   90.00
#
_symmetry.space_group_name_H-M   'P 1'
#
loop_
_entity.id
_entity.type
_entity.pdbx_description
1 polymer ?
#
loop_
_entity_poly.entity_id
_entity_poly.type
_entity_poly.pdbx_seq_one_letter_code
_entity_poly.pdbx_strand_id
1 'polypeptide(L)'
;GKTILDIGCSDGYFSIQCAMLGAKSVLGIDLDPLRVERSNFAKEIYDLKNIEFKVADLYELEDELKFDIVLGLGLIHRVPDIRLCLSQLASLGENIVLEFKTLNSSESRCEYHGGKTKSNKYNGLHYIPTKKYVIDSMLKYGFDEYDVIEDKNSGLNYKRTIIIFSKKVINEE
;
A
#
# COMPACT_ATOMS: atom_id res chain seq x y z
N GLY A 1 7.67 5.37 -17.03
CA GLY A 1 9.08 5.18 -16.71
C GLY A 1 9.41 5.33 -15.23
N LYS A 2 8.45 5.08 -14.29
CA LYS A 2 8.63 5.18 -12.83
C LYS A 2 8.97 3.81 -12.22
N THR A 3 9.72 3.81 -11.13
CA THR A 3 9.96 2.64 -10.27
C THR A 3 8.81 2.50 -9.28
N ILE A 4 8.25 1.29 -9.13
CA ILE A 4 7.05 1.04 -8.33
C ILE A 4 7.29 -0.11 -7.36
N LEU A 5 6.88 0.07 -6.12
CA LEU A 5 6.76 -0.98 -5.11
C LEU A 5 5.28 -1.22 -4.81
N ASP A 6 4.82 -2.47 -4.93
CA ASP A 6 3.45 -2.91 -4.59
C ASP A 6 3.51 -3.84 -3.37
N ILE A 7 3.06 -3.34 -2.22
CA ILE A 7 3.15 -4.05 -0.94
C ILE A 7 1.84 -4.75 -0.62
N GLY A 8 1.92 -6.07 -0.40
CA GLY A 8 0.76 -6.93 -0.30
C GLY A 8 0.13 -7.14 -1.67
N CYS A 9 0.97 -7.37 -2.69
CA CYS A 9 0.56 -7.43 -4.10
C CYS A 9 -0.43 -8.56 -4.44
N SER A 10 -0.66 -9.48 -3.50
CA SER A 10 -1.58 -10.62 -3.70
C SER A 10 -1.19 -11.41 -4.95
N ASP A 11 -2.13 -11.72 -5.83
CA ASP A 11 -1.89 -12.44 -7.08
C ASP A 11 -1.32 -11.52 -8.21
N GLY A 12 -0.80 -10.33 -7.87
CA GLY A 12 0.00 -9.46 -8.74
C GLY A 12 -0.76 -8.59 -9.72
N TYR A 13 -2.09 -8.46 -9.62
CA TYR A 13 -2.89 -7.75 -10.60
C TYR A 13 -2.43 -6.30 -10.84
N PHE A 14 -2.31 -5.48 -9.77
CA PHE A 14 -1.91 -4.08 -9.91
C PHE A 14 -0.46 -3.93 -10.34
N SER A 15 0.43 -4.76 -9.80
CA SER A 15 1.84 -4.80 -10.22
C SER A 15 1.98 -5.07 -11.72
N ILE A 16 1.24 -6.06 -12.25
CA ILE A 16 1.21 -6.39 -13.68
C ILE A 16 0.66 -5.23 -14.50
N GLN A 17 -0.44 -4.60 -14.08
CA GLN A 17 -0.96 -3.41 -14.77
C GLN A 17 0.06 -2.28 -14.82
N CYS A 18 0.76 -2.00 -13.73
CA CYS A 18 1.83 -1.00 -13.71
C CYS A 18 2.96 -1.32 -14.71
N ALA A 19 3.39 -2.58 -14.76
CA ALA A 19 4.41 -3.03 -15.69
C ALA A 19 3.98 -2.86 -17.16
N MET A 20 2.73 -3.25 -17.48
CA MET A 20 2.13 -3.11 -18.82
C MET A 20 1.95 -1.64 -19.24
N LEU A 21 1.68 -0.75 -18.29
CA LEU A 21 1.55 0.71 -18.51
C LEU A 21 2.90 1.43 -18.64
N GLY A 22 4.02 0.69 -18.67
CA GLY A 22 5.34 1.26 -18.95
C GLY A 22 6.10 1.75 -17.72
N ALA A 23 5.86 1.16 -16.55
CA ALA A 23 6.76 1.35 -15.41
C ALA A 23 8.20 0.96 -15.81
N LYS A 24 9.19 1.68 -15.29
CA LYS A 24 10.61 1.35 -15.47
C LYS A 24 10.91 0.01 -14.83
N SER A 25 10.45 -0.18 -13.60
CA SER A 25 10.52 -1.44 -12.88
C SER A 25 9.41 -1.51 -11.84
N VAL A 26 8.92 -2.72 -11.57
CA VAL A 26 7.93 -2.99 -10.52
C VAL A 26 8.48 -4.08 -9.61
N LEU A 27 8.43 -3.85 -8.31
CA LEU A 27 8.64 -4.88 -7.30
C LEU A 27 7.31 -5.13 -6.58
N GLY A 28 6.74 -6.32 -6.74
CA GLY A 28 5.59 -6.78 -5.96
C GLY A 28 6.05 -7.66 -4.80
N ILE A 29 5.60 -7.38 -3.58
CA ILE A 29 5.88 -8.22 -2.42
C ILE A 29 4.59 -8.68 -1.74
N ASP A 30 4.58 -9.92 -1.28
CA ASP A 30 3.52 -10.47 -0.42
C ASP A 30 4.13 -11.47 0.58
N LEU A 31 3.48 -11.65 1.72
CA LEU A 31 3.89 -12.62 2.75
C LEU A 31 3.52 -14.07 2.38
N ASP A 32 2.55 -14.23 1.49
CA ASP A 32 2.03 -15.54 1.10
C ASP A 32 2.80 -16.07 -0.13
N PRO A 33 3.64 -17.12 0.04
CA PRO A 33 4.42 -17.66 -1.06
C PRO A 33 3.56 -18.21 -2.22
N LEU A 34 2.35 -18.70 -1.94
CA LEU A 34 1.44 -19.18 -2.98
C LEU A 34 0.93 -18.04 -3.86
N ARG A 35 0.69 -16.86 -3.28
CA ARG A 35 0.31 -15.67 -4.04
C ARG A 35 1.45 -15.19 -4.93
N VAL A 36 2.67 -15.15 -4.39
CA VAL A 36 3.87 -14.81 -5.15
C VAL A 36 4.12 -15.79 -6.29
N GLU A 37 3.90 -17.09 -6.07
CA GLU A 37 3.99 -18.12 -7.13
C GLU A 37 3.00 -17.84 -8.26
N ARG A 38 1.72 -17.53 -7.93
CA ARG A 38 0.70 -17.17 -8.92
C ARG A 38 1.02 -15.89 -9.68
N SER A 39 1.57 -14.88 -8.98
CA SER A 39 2.02 -13.64 -9.61
C SER A 39 3.15 -13.88 -10.61
N ASN A 40 4.11 -14.73 -10.26
CA ASN A 40 5.20 -15.13 -11.16
C ASN A 40 4.68 -15.90 -12.38
N PHE A 41 3.72 -16.79 -12.20
CA PHE A 41 3.08 -17.48 -13.30
C PHE A 41 2.35 -16.51 -14.25
N ALA A 42 1.60 -15.54 -13.70
CA ALA A 42 0.96 -14.52 -14.51
C ALA A 42 1.96 -13.62 -15.25
N LYS A 43 3.06 -13.24 -14.60
CA LYS A 43 4.18 -12.51 -15.24
C LYS A 43 4.72 -13.25 -16.46
N GLU A 44 4.89 -14.56 -16.38
CA GLU A 44 5.38 -15.39 -17.46
C GLU A 44 4.39 -15.42 -18.65
N ILE A 45 3.07 -15.55 -18.38
CA ILE A 45 2.03 -15.52 -19.41
C ILE A 45 2.07 -14.21 -20.22
N TYR A 46 2.28 -13.07 -19.54
CA TYR A 46 2.35 -11.77 -20.20
C TYR A 46 3.75 -11.41 -20.73
N ASP A 47 4.75 -12.27 -20.57
CA ASP A 47 6.16 -12.07 -20.96
C ASP A 47 6.77 -10.75 -20.45
N LEU A 48 6.42 -10.35 -19.22
CA LEU A 48 6.88 -9.09 -18.64
C LEU A 48 8.29 -9.22 -18.07
N LYS A 49 9.19 -8.30 -18.46
CA LYS A 49 10.61 -8.31 -18.05
C LYS A 49 10.93 -7.23 -17.02
N ASN A 50 10.03 -6.24 -16.86
CA ASN A 50 10.19 -5.08 -15.98
C ASN A 50 9.48 -5.24 -14.63
N ILE A 51 9.20 -6.48 -14.21
CA ILE A 51 8.54 -6.78 -12.95
C ILE A 51 9.20 -7.96 -12.24
N GLU A 52 9.29 -7.87 -10.92
CA GLU A 52 9.76 -8.93 -10.02
C GLU A 52 8.74 -9.12 -8.90
N PHE A 53 8.53 -10.38 -8.49
CA PHE A 53 7.71 -10.71 -7.32
C PHE A 53 8.53 -11.46 -6.29
N LYS A 54 8.42 -11.06 -5.00
CA LYS A 54 9.16 -11.67 -3.89
C LYS A 54 8.25 -11.97 -2.70
N VAL A 55 8.55 -13.06 -2.02
CA VAL A 55 8.03 -13.30 -0.67
C VAL A 55 8.84 -12.43 0.27
N ALA A 56 8.22 -11.38 0.82
CA ALA A 56 8.90 -10.46 1.72
C ALA A 56 7.92 -9.78 2.67
N ASP A 57 8.42 -9.40 3.84
CA ASP A 57 7.72 -8.59 4.80
C ASP A 57 8.10 -7.11 4.63
N LEU A 58 7.11 -6.21 4.65
CA LEU A 58 7.32 -4.77 4.64
C LEU A 58 8.35 -4.32 5.70
N TYR A 59 8.29 -4.92 6.88
CA TYR A 59 9.13 -4.55 8.02
C TYR A 59 10.57 -5.09 7.95
N GLU A 60 10.86 -5.93 6.95
CA GLU A 60 12.19 -6.53 6.71
C GLU A 60 12.86 -5.93 5.46
N LEU A 61 12.22 -4.93 4.82
CA LEU A 61 12.82 -4.23 3.68
C LEU A 61 13.95 -3.33 4.15
N GLU A 62 15.02 -3.27 3.35
CA GLU A 62 16.18 -2.40 3.59
C GLU A 62 15.78 -0.92 3.50
N ASP A 63 16.28 -0.10 4.41
CA ASP A 63 15.96 1.34 4.50
C ASP A 63 16.46 2.16 3.30
N GLU A 64 17.46 1.65 2.58
CA GLU A 64 18.04 2.28 1.39
C GLU A 64 17.17 2.15 0.14
N LEU A 65 16.22 1.22 0.14
CA LEU A 65 15.31 1.05 -0.99
C LEU A 65 14.43 2.29 -1.16
N LYS A 66 14.40 2.83 -2.39
CA LYS A 66 13.56 3.98 -2.75
C LYS A 66 12.86 3.72 -4.07
N PHE A 67 11.59 4.13 -4.11
CA PHE A 67 10.72 4.00 -5.27
C PHE A 67 10.05 5.34 -5.60
N ASP A 68 9.79 5.59 -6.87
CA ASP A 68 9.00 6.77 -7.27
C ASP A 68 7.56 6.68 -6.75
N ILE A 69 6.99 5.46 -6.71
CA ILE A 69 5.61 5.21 -6.28
C ILE A 69 5.56 3.96 -5.40
N VAL A 70 4.89 4.06 -4.26
CA VAL A 70 4.59 2.92 -3.39
C VAL A 70 3.08 2.71 -3.32
N LEU A 71 2.64 1.49 -3.60
CA LEU A 71 1.24 1.08 -3.51
C LEU A 71 1.02 0.29 -2.22
N GLY A 72 0.05 0.71 -1.41
CA GLY A 72 -0.44 0.01 -0.21
C GLY A 72 -1.94 -0.24 -0.32
N LEU A 73 -2.34 -1.11 -1.26
CA LEU A 73 -3.75 -1.32 -1.60
C LEU A 73 -4.34 -2.46 -0.73
N GLY A 74 -5.26 -2.11 0.15
CA GLY A 74 -5.85 -3.05 1.10
C GLY A 74 -4.90 -3.48 2.23
N LEU A 75 -3.82 -2.74 2.47
CA LEU A 75 -2.72 -3.11 3.38
C LEU A 75 -2.93 -2.63 4.81
N ILE A 76 -3.06 -1.32 5.02
CA ILE A 76 -2.89 -0.68 6.34
C ILE A 76 -3.91 -1.12 7.40
N HIS A 77 -5.03 -1.67 7.01
CA HIS A 77 -6.02 -2.23 7.93
C HIS A 77 -5.78 -3.71 8.29
N ARG A 78 -4.67 -4.31 7.83
CA ARG A 78 -4.31 -5.72 8.03
C ARG A 78 -2.96 -5.93 8.69
N VAL A 79 -2.33 -4.85 9.13
CA VAL A 79 -1.00 -4.87 9.76
C VAL A 79 -1.11 -4.81 11.29
N PRO A 80 -0.12 -5.29 12.02
CA PRO A 80 -0.13 -5.29 13.49
C PRO A 80 0.01 -3.90 14.09
N ASP A 81 0.75 -3.00 13.45
CA ASP A 81 0.91 -1.60 13.85
C ASP A 81 0.77 -0.69 12.63
N ILE A 82 -0.33 0.05 12.59
CA ILE A 82 -0.62 0.97 11.48
C ILE A 82 0.34 2.15 11.44
N ARG A 83 0.86 2.62 12.58
CA ARG A 83 1.79 3.76 12.63
C ARG A 83 3.15 3.35 12.08
N LEU A 84 3.63 2.19 12.51
CA LEU A 84 4.88 1.63 11.99
C LEU A 84 4.76 1.35 10.48
N CYS A 85 3.63 0.81 10.03
CA CYS A 85 3.36 0.60 8.61
C CYS A 85 3.42 1.90 7.82
N LEU A 86 2.71 2.96 8.26
CA LEU A 86 2.71 4.25 7.58
C LEU A 86 4.09 4.89 7.57
N SER A 87 4.86 4.76 8.66
CA SER A 87 6.26 5.22 8.73
C SER A 87 7.14 4.52 7.71
N GLN A 88 7.04 3.20 7.62
CA GLN A 88 7.81 2.39 6.68
C GLN A 88 7.45 2.72 5.23
N LEU A 89 6.15 2.83 4.90
CA LEU A 89 5.70 3.26 3.58
C LEU A 89 6.29 4.63 3.22
N ALA A 90 6.26 5.58 4.15
CA ALA A 90 6.77 6.93 3.96
C ALA A 90 8.29 6.99 3.75
N SER A 91 9.04 6.03 4.29
CA SER A 91 10.48 5.92 4.06
C SER A 91 10.85 5.38 2.68
N LEU A 92 9.96 4.57 2.05
CA LEU A 92 10.24 3.85 0.82
C LEU A 92 9.97 4.63 -0.47
N GLY A 93 9.18 5.73 -0.41
CA GLY A 93 8.83 6.45 -1.63
C GLY A 93 8.47 7.91 -1.43
N GLU A 94 8.36 8.62 -2.55
CA GLU A 94 7.96 10.04 -2.60
C GLU A 94 6.49 10.22 -2.94
N ASN A 95 5.89 9.22 -3.60
CA ASN A 95 4.46 9.16 -3.90
C ASN A 95 3.89 7.87 -3.32
N ILE A 96 2.84 7.97 -2.52
CA ILE A 96 2.22 6.83 -1.84
C ILE A 96 0.75 6.77 -2.24
N VAL A 97 0.30 5.62 -2.72
CA VAL A 97 -1.12 5.36 -3.00
C VAL A 97 -1.64 4.37 -1.97
N LEU A 98 -2.53 4.81 -1.11
CA LEU A 98 -3.16 3.98 -0.10
C LEU A 98 -4.63 3.73 -0.43
N GLU A 99 -5.05 2.46 -0.41
CA GLU A 99 -6.44 2.07 -0.40
C GLU A 99 -6.75 1.31 0.89
N PHE A 100 -7.78 1.70 1.62
CA PHE A 100 -8.10 1.09 2.91
C PHE A 100 -9.56 1.23 3.31
N LYS A 101 -9.98 0.37 4.25
CA LYS A 101 -11.26 0.54 4.94
C LYS A 101 -11.17 1.72 5.89
N THR A 102 -12.16 2.60 5.87
CA THR A 102 -12.19 3.82 6.69
C THR A 102 -13.44 3.94 7.53
N LEU A 103 -13.25 4.44 8.76
CA LEU A 103 -14.36 4.87 9.63
C LEU A 103 -14.94 6.18 9.13
N ASN A 104 -16.26 6.31 9.20
CA ASN A 104 -16.95 7.55 8.87
C ASN A 104 -16.97 8.48 10.10
N SER A 105 -15.86 9.19 10.33
CA SER A 105 -15.72 10.18 11.40
C SER A 105 -14.77 11.29 10.98
N SER A 106 -15.00 12.50 11.47
CA SER A 106 -14.12 13.67 11.29
C SER A 106 -12.96 13.71 12.29
N GLU A 107 -12.98 12.87 13.33
CA GLU A 107 -11.93 12.79 14.33
C GLU A 107 -10.71 12.02 13.80
N SER A 108 -9.53 12.35 14.32
CA SER A 108 -8.29 11.62 14.04
C SER A 108 -8.18 10.41 14.97
N ARG A 109 -8.70 9.26 14.54
CA ARG A 109 -8.71 8.03 15.35
C ARG A 109 -8.55 6.77 14.50
N CYS A 110 -8.12 5.70 15.17
CA CYS A 110 -8.04 4.36 14.60
C CYS A 110 -8.65 3.37 15.61
N GLU A 111 -9.57 2.53 15.15
CA GLU A 111 -10.25 1.54 15.99
C GLU A 111 -9.73 0.15 15.69
N TYR A 112 -9.55 -0.65 16.76
CA TYR A 112 -9.22 -2.07 16.63
C TYR A 112 -10.52 -2.86 16.42
N HIS A 113 -10.57 -3.61 15.33
CA HIS A 113 -11.64 -4.55 15.04
C HIS A 113 -11.03 -5.95 14.97
N GLY A 114 -11.16 -6.71 16.07
CA GLY A 114 -10.72 -8.11 16.12
C GLY A 114 -11.39 -8.94 15.03
N GLY A 115 -10.61 -9.66 14.24
CA GLY A 115 -11.11 -10.56 13.20
C GLY A 115 -10.71 -12.02 13.47
N LYS A 116 -11.60 -12.97 13.12
CA LYS A 116 -11.33 -14.41 13.21
C LYS A 116 -10.63 -14.98 11.96
N THR A 117 -10.09 -14.15 11.09
CA THR A 117 -9.45 -14.62 9.86
C THR A 117 -8.06 -15.17 10.13
N LYS A 118 -7.92 -16.48 9.97
CA LYS A 118 -6.65 -17.23 10.12
C LYS A 118 -5.70 -17.05 8.91
N SER A 119 -5.89 -16.06 8.06
CA SER A 119 -5.31 -16.06 6.72
C SER A 119 -3.99 -15.32 6.55
N ASN A 120 -3.38 -14.80 7.61
CA ASN A 120 -2.08 -14.14 7.51
C ASN A 120 -1.22 -14.31 8.77
N LYS A 121 0.07 -14.02 8.65
CA LYS A 121 1.09 -14.01 9.72
C LYS A 121 0.64 -13.23 10.97
N TYR A 122 -0.28 -12.29 10.85
CA TYR A 122 -0.74 -11.39 11.89
C TYR A 122 -2.10 -11.74 12.50
N ASN A 123 -2.58 -12.96 12.33
CA ASN A 123 -3.73 -13.55 13.05
C ASN A 123 -4.99 -12.67 13.13
N GLY A 124 -5.40 -12.06 12.01
CA GLY A 124 -6.68 -11.38 11.96
C GLY A 124 -6.75 -10.05 12.72
N LEU A 125 -5.62 -9.40 12.97
CA LEU A 125 -5.61 -8.03 13.44
C LEU A 125 -6.16 -7.11 12.37
N HIS A 126 -7.19 -6.33 12.73
CA HIS A 126 -7.78 -5.35 11.84
C HIS A 126 -7.85 -4.02 12.57
N TYR A 127 -7.21 -3.01 11.99
CA TYR A 127 -7.32 -1.63 12.42
C TYR A 127 -8.08 -0.85 11.35
N ILE A 128 -9.11 -0.12 11.75
CA ILE A 128 -9.86 0.72 10.83
C ILE A 128 -9.61 2.18 11.21
N PRO A 129 -8.79 2.90 10.44
CA PRO A 129 -8.51 4.31 10.67
C PRO A 129 -9.63 5.20 10.10
N THR A 130 -9.71 6.42 10.60
CA THR A 130 -10.37 7.51 9.88
C THR A 130 -9.45 8.06 8.78
N LYS A 131 -10.01 8.74 7.78
CA LYS A 131 -9.22 9.47 6.78
C LYS A 131 -8.27 10.46 7.45
N LYS A 132 -8.81 11.21 8.41
CA LYS A 132 -8.03 12.20 9.14
C LYS A 132 -6.83 11.59 9.85
N TYR A 133 -6.97 10.41 10.47
CA TYR A 133 -5.85 9.73 11.12
C TYR A 133 -4.70 9.42 10.14
N VAL A 134 -5.04 8.92 8.95
CA VAL A 134 -4.04 8.58 7.93
C VAL A 134 -3.39 9.86 7.39
N ILE A 135 -4.17 10.90 7.08
CA ILE A 135 -3.66 12.18 6.61
C ILE A 135 -2.74 12.81 7.67
N ASP A 136 -3.20 12.96 8.93
CA ASP A 136 -2.40 13.53 10.02
C ASP A 136 -1.07 12.77 10.24
N SER A 137 -1.08 11.45 10.00
CA SER A 137 0.12 10.62 10.10
C SER A 137 1.09 10.88 8.95
N MET A 138 0.59 10.93 7.71
CA MET A 138 1.44 11.15 6.52
C MET A 138 2.00 12.56 6.46
N LEU A 139 1.25 13.58 6.91
CA LEU A 139 1.75 14.95 7.06
C LEU A 139 3.00 15.03 7.95
N LYS A 140 3.07 14.23 9.04
CA LYS A 140 4.25 14.16 9.92
C LYS A 140 5.49 13.57 9.23
N TYR A 141 5.30 12.83 8.15
CA TYR A 141 6.37 12.24 7.34
C TYR A 141 6.72 13.08 6.09
N GLY A 142 6.20 14.33 6.01
CA GLY A 142 6.52 15.28 4.94
C GLY A 142 5.69 15.11 3.67
N PHE A 143 4.54 14.41 3.73
CA PHE A 143 3.59 14.33 2.61
C PHE A 143 2.53 15.41 2.77
N ASP A 144 2.82 16.61 2.32
CA ASP A 144 1.98 17.82 2.47
C ASP A 144 1.02 18.04 1.29
N GLU A 145 1.14 17.28 0.21
CA GLU A 145 0.18 17.24 -0.89
C GLU A 145 -0.56 15.91 -0.90
N TYR A 146 -1.89 15.95 -1.00
CA TYR A 146 -2.69 14.74 -1.10
C TYR A 146 -4.03 14.95 -1.80
N ASP A 147 -4.47 13.91 -2.53
CA ASP A 147 -5.80 13.81 -3.12
C ASP A 147 -6.59 12.66 -2.49
N VAL A 148 -7.86 12.89 -2.15
CA VAL A 148 -8.77 11.89 -1.59
C VAL A 148 -9.78 11.46 -2.63
N ILE A 149 -9.79 10.17 -2.96
CA ILE A 149 -10.78 9.55 -3.85
C ILE A 149 -11.66 8.62 -3.02
N GLU A 150 -12.96 8.90 -2.95
CA GLU A 150 -13.92 8.09 -2.19
C GLU A 150 -14.73 7.20 -3.13
N ASP A 151 -14.84 5.92 -2.78
CA ASP A 151 -15.84 5.05 -3.39
C ASP A 151 -17.22 5.32 -2.76
N LYS A 152 -18.14 5.88 -3.54
CA LYS A 152 -19.51 6.20 -3.11
C LYS A 152 -20.42 4.97 -3.05
N ASN A 153 -20.01 3.82 -3.61
CA ASN A 153 -20.90 2.69 -3.89
C ASN A 153 -20.62 1.42 -3.04
N SER A 154 -19.75 1.46 -2.04
CA SER A 154 -19.57 0.31 -1.16
C SER A 154 -20.76 0.17 -0.22
N GLY A 155 -21.73 -0.71 -0.53
CA GLY A 155 -22.83 -1.10 0.33
C GLY A 155 -22.41 -1.85 1.60
N LEU A 156 -21.21 -1.64 2.07
CA LEU A 156 -20.62 -2.20 3.27
C LEU A 156 -20.66 -1.18 4.42
N ASN A 157 -20.69 -1.67 5.66
CA ASN A 157 -20.65 -0.84 6.88
C ASN A 157 -19.39 0.06 6.98
N TYR A 158 -18.42 -0.11 6.10
CA TYR A 158 -17.19 0.67 6.00
C TYR A 158 -17.05 1.20 4.58
N LYS A 159 -16.69 2.48 4.48
CA LYS A 159 -16.28 3.05 3.19
C LYS A 159 -14.89 2.54 2.83
N ARG A 160 -14.61 2.42 1.53
CA ARG A 160 -13.25 2.33 1.03
C ARG A 160 -12.80 3.71 0.58
N THR A 161 -11.58 4.05 0.91
CA THR A 161 -11.00 5.34 0.58
C THR A 161 -9.66 5.11 -0.07
N ILE A 162 -9.40 5.82 -1.16
CA ILE A 162 -8.08 5.92 -1.77
C ILE A 162 -7.54 7.30 -1.47
N ILE A 163 -6.30 7.37 -1.00
CA ILE A 163 -5.58 8.63 -0.85
C ILE A 163 -4.25 8.51 -1.59
N ILE A 164 -3.97 9.51 -2.41
CA ILE A 164 -2.69 9.66 -3.09
C ILE A 164 -1.93 10.75 -2.35
N PHE A 165 -0.74 10.44 -1.85
CA PHE A 165 0.14 11.36 -1.15
C PHE A 165 1.37 11.63 -1.99
N SER A 166 1.86 12.88 -1.96
CA SER A 166 3.11 13.29 -2.61
C SER A 166 3.92 14.20 -1.68
N LYS A 167 5.23 14.06 -1.69
CA LYS A 167 6.14 15.06 -1.11
C LYS A 167 6.31 16.20 -2.08
N LYS A 168 6.36 17.44 -1.59
CA LYS A 168 6.74 18.58 -2.42
C LYS A 168 8.13 18.38 -2.99
N VAL A 169 8.26 18.55 -4.29
CA VAL A 169 9.57 18.71 -4.92
C VAL A 169 10.09 20.08 -4.51
N ILE A 170 11.03 20.13 -3.55
CA ILE A 170 11.77 21.34 -3.25
C ILE A 170 12.76 21.50 -4.40
N ASN A 171 12.42 22.35 -5.39
CA ASN A 171 13.42 22.79 -6.35
C ASN A 171 14.39 23.70 -5.58
N GLU A 172 15.58 23.18 -5.25
CA GLU A 172 16.69 24.03 -4.84
C GLU A 172 17.05 24.93 -6.05
N GLU A 173 16.80 26.24 -5.91
CA GLU A 173 17.24 27.26 -6.85
C GLU A 173 18.76 27.51 -6.73
#